data_e3b68c8d12c0a9fa2ad39fcbe975d15c
#
_entry.id   e3b68c8d12c0a9fa2ad39fcbe975d15c
#
_cell.length_a   1.000
_cell.length_b   1.000
_cell.length_c   1.000
_cell.angle_alpha   90.00
_cell.angle_beta   90.00
_cell.angle_gamma   90.00
#
_symmetry.space_group_name_H-M   'P 1'
#
loop_
_entity.id
_entity.type
_entity.pdbx_description
1 polymer ?
#
loop_
_entity_poly.entity_id
_entity_poly.type
_entity_poly.pdbx_seq_one_letter_code
_entity_poly.pdbx_strand_id
1 'polypeptide(L)'
;MITNLTKIFQGDGGIHGQVLQNNGFQGTSLGLTAYAPVGDVNIFQDTSKPVSKAITSSLNIEVPDGVTNYVGFANTGYNGIPVTGATYNCSFWMMGNYSGTINLQLVGSHSGSVYADHNLTVKSTDSKFTEFKTRFNTTYTPKGDNEWHLTFDGSKVAGSSLNFGLIQLFPPTFKGRENGLRDDIATFLDEVNPAFLRFPGGNNIEGLQVDSRWKWNTTIGPVVERPGRESDWFYPNTDALGLDEYLWWCEDMNMAPLLA
;
A
#
# COMPACT_ATOMS: atom_id res chain seq x y z
N MET A 1 -5.90 -22.80 18.58
CA MET A 1 -5.57 -22.56 17.16
C MET A 1 -5.51 -21.04 16.94
N ILE A 2 -4.48 -20.39 17.56
CA ILE A 2 -4.25 -18.91 17.54
C ILE A 2 -2.78 -18.71 17.11
N THR A 3 -2.41 -19.18 15.92
CA THR A 3 -1.00 -19.14 15.50
C THR A 3 -0.75 -18.28 14.27
N ASN A 4 -1.70 -17.44 13.84
CA ASN A 4 -1.51 -16.59 12.65
C ASN A 4 -2.00 -15.13 12.80
N LEU A 5 -2.22 -14.64 14.01
CA LEU A 5 -2.59 -13.25 14.23
C LEU A 5 -1.43 -12.25 14.07
N THR A 6 -0.20 -12.72 14.09
CA THR A 6 1.01 -11.87 13.97
C THR A 6 1.33 -11.38 12.55
N LYS A 7 0.61 -11.84 11.54
CA LYS A 7 0.83 -11.41 10.14
C LYS A 7 -0.13 -10.32 9.64
N ILE A 8 -1.06 -9.88 10.47
CA ILE A 8 -2.18 -9.01 10.03
C ILE A 8 -1.94 -7.52 10.30
N PHE A 9 -0.93 -7.14 11.04
CA PHE A 9 -0.79 -5.78 11.56
C PHE A 9 0.35 -5.01 10.89
N GLN A 10 0.01 -4.14 9.95
CA GLN A 10 0.67 -2.86 9.81
C GLN A 10 -0.08 -1.89 10.72
N GLY A 11 0.65 -0.99 11.38
CA GLY A 11 0.14 -0.17 12.45
C GLY A 11 -0.89 0.91 12.09
N ASP A 12 -1.44 0.89 10.89
CA ASP A 12 -2.54 1.78 10.48
C ASP A 12 -3.93 1.19 10.83
N GLY A 13 -3.94 0.13 11.63
CA GLY A 13 -5.07 -0.31 12.45
C GLY A 13 -6.21 -0.99 11.72
N GLY A 14 -6.05 -1.51 10.52
CA GLY A 14 -7.11 -2.27 9.83
C GLY A 14 -8.33 -1.45 9.39
N ILE A 15 -8.44 -0.19 9.81
CA ILE A 15 -9.48 0.75 9.37
C ILE A 15 -9.06 1.56 8.14
N HIS A 16 -7.77 1.64 7.85
CA HIS A 16 -7.25 2.28 6.64
C HIS A 16 -7.71 1.52 5.39
N GLY A 17 -8.14 2.24 4.37
CA GLY A 17 -8.70 1.65 3.15
C GLY A 17 -7.68 0.98 2.21
N GLN A 18 -6.38 1.13 2.47
CA GLN A 18 -5.31 0.51 1.68
C GLN A 18 -5.36 -1.02 1.78
N VAL A 19 -5.47 -1.70 0.62
CA VAL A 19 -5.60 -3.16 0.59
C VAL A 19 -4.30 -3.91 0.33
N LEU A 20 -3.24 -3.21 -0.12
CA LEU A 20 -1.92 -3.81 -0.34
C LEU A 20 -1.11 -3.79 0.96
N GLN A 21 -0.52 -4.92 1.32
CA GLN A 21 0.36 -5.01 2.47
C GLN A 21 1.78 -4.57 2.11
N ASN A 22 2.50 -3.96 3.06
CA ASN A 22 3.90 -3.56 2.92
C ASN A 22 4.16 -2.63 1.72
N ASN A 23 3.27 -1.70 1.50
CA ASN A 23 3.19 -0.85 0.30
C ASN A 23 4.37 0.12 0.12
N GLY A 24 5.05 0.50 1.20
CA GLY A 24 6.20 1.42 1.20
C GLY A 24 7.52 0.78 1.64
N PHE A 25 7.55 -0.53 1.97
CA PHE A 25 8.73 -1.22 2.49
C PHE A 25 9.34 -0.53 3.72
N GLN A 26 8.48 0.10 4.53
CA GLN A 26 8.87 0.78 5.76
C GLN A 26 9.09 -0.25 6.87
N GLY A 27 10.08 0.03 7.73
CA GLY A 27 10.50 -0.91 8.77
C GLY A 27 11.43 -2.03 8.26
N THR A 28 12.15 -2.66 9.18
CA THR A 28 13.17 -3.67 8.88
C THR A 28 12.65 -5.10 8.92
N SER A 29 11.46 -5.31 9.48
CA SER A 29 10.96 -6.65 9.81
C SER A 29 10.16 -7.32 8.68
N LEU A 30 9.68 -6.56 7.70
CA LEU A 30 8.75 -7.06 6.69
C LEU A 30 9.43 -7.64 5.43
N GLY A 31 10.60 -7.12 5.04
CA GLY A 31 11.28 -7.55 3.81
C GLY A 31 10.33 -7.52 2.60
N LEU A 32 10.18 -8.64 1.91
CA LEU A 32 9.25 -8.82 0.79
C LEU A 32 7.89 -9.41 1.20
N THR A 33 7.49 -9.29 2.45
CA THR A 33 6.17 -9.80 2.90
C THR A 33 5.07 -9.31 1.96
N ALA A 34 4.20 -10.23 1.54
CA ALA A 34 3.13 -10.08 0.57
C ALA A 34 3.55 -9.92 -0.91
N TYR A 35 4.83 -9.82 -1.22
CA TYR A 35 5.29 -9.70 -2.60
C TYR A 35 5.83 -11.01 -3.16
N ALA A 36 5.50 -11.28 -4.42
CA ALA A 36 6.02 -12.43 -5.19
C ALA A 36 6.34 -12.00 -6.62
N PRO A 37 7.32 -12.63 -7.29
CA PRO A 37 7.59 -12.36 -8.70
C PRO A 37 6.46 -12.88 -9.59
N VAL A 38 6.19 -12.18 -10.69
CA VAL A 38 5.32 -12.62 -11.78
C VAL A 38 6.17 -12.76 -13.04
N GLY A 39 6.26 -13.99 -13.55
CA GLY A 39 7.15 -14.32 -14.66
C GLY A 39 8.62 -14.51 -14.23
N ASP A 40 9.51 -14.52 -15.23
CA ASP A 40 10.94 -14.77 -15.02
C ASP A 40 11.65 -13.45 -14.64
N VAL A 41 11.63 -13.12 -13.35
CA VAL A 41 12.28 -11.93 -12.76
C VAL A 41 12.76 -12.23 -11.35
N ASN A 42 13.79 -11.52 -10.92
CA ASN A 42 14.20 -11.46 -9.53
C ASN A 42 13.64 -10.19 -8.87
N ILE A 43 13.11 -10.34 -7.66
CA ILE A 43 12.61 -9.19 -6.88
C ILE A 43 13.36 -9.09 -5.56
N PHE A 44 13.69 -7.89 -5.14
CA PHE A 44 14.31 -7.63 -3.84
C PHE A 44 14.04 -6.21 -3.35
N GLN A 45 14.13 -6.02 -2.04
CA GLN A 45 14.08 -4.69 -1.43
C GLN A 45 15.41 -3.97 -1.67
N ASP A 46 15.35 -2.80 -2.29
CA ASP A 46 16.52 -1.98 -2.66
C ASP A 46 16.57 -0.72 -1.79
N THR A 47 17.54 -0.66 -0.89
CA THR A 47 17.80 0.52 -0.03
C THR A 47 18.73 1.53 -0.69
N SER A 48 19.36 1.19 -1.81
CA SER A 48 20.22 2.10 -2.57
C SER A 48 19.43 3.08 -3.43
N LYS A 49 18.15 2.76 -3.69
CA LYS A 49 17.22 3.58 -4.47
C LYS A 49 15.97 3.90 -3.64
N PRO A 50 16.05 4.81 -2.67
CA PRO A 50 14.92 5.25 -1.88
C PRO A 50 13.90 6.01 -2.73
N VAL A 51 12.61 5.79 -2.48
CA VAL A 51 11.53 6.54 -3.16
C VAL A 51 11.59 8.03 -2.79
N SER A 52 11.88 8.30 -1.51
CA SER A 52 12.03 9.65 -0.94
C SER A 52 12.98 9.61 0.25
N LYS A 53 13.19 10.76 0.90
CA LYS A 53 13.92 10.80 2.18
C LYS A 53 13.18 10.05 3.30
N ALA A 54 11.88 9.97 3.23
CA ALA A 54 11.02 9.31 4.21
C ALA A 54 10.84 7.82 3.89
N ILE A 55 10.61 7.48 2.63
CA ILE A 55 10.46 6.09 2.14
C ILE A 55 11.83 5.63 1.64
N THR A 56 12.59 5.02 2.53
CA THR A 56 14.03 4.77 2.38
C THR A 56 14.38 3.55 1.54
N SER A 57 13.39 2.87 0.98
CA SER A 57 13.60 1.70 0.11
C SER A 57 12.56 1.61 -1.00
N SER A 58 12.82 0.76 -1.95
CA SER A 58 11.92 0.43 -3.06
C SER A 58 11.97 -1.07 -3.36
N LEU A 59 11.03 -1.57 -4.16
CA LEU A 59 11.05 -2.91 -4.74
C LEU A 59 11.80 -2.85 -6.05
N ASN A 60 12.92 -3.54 -6.16
CA ASN A 60 13.62 -3.72 -7.42
C ASN A 60 13.09 -4.96 -8.13
N ILE A 61 12.85 -4.83 -9.42
CA ILE A 61 12.49 -5.92 -10.34
C ILE A 61 13.61 -6.04 -11.36
N GLU A 62 14.47 -7.03 -11.19
CA GLU A 62 15.55 -7.34 -12.13
C GLU A 62 15.03 -8.27 -13.21
N VAL A 63 15.14 -7.88 -14.45
CA VAL A 63 14.68 -8.64 -15.62
C VAL A 63 15.88 -9.29 -16.31
N PRO A 64 15.99 -10.61 -16.34
CA PRO A 64 17.07 -11.29 -17.05
C PRO A 64 17.12 -10.98 -18.53
N ASP A 65 18.29 -11.18 -19.13
CA ASP A 65 18.42 -11.12 -20.60
C ASP A 65 17.52 -12.14 -21.27
N GLY A 66 16.94 -11.74 -22.42
CA GLY A 66 16.12 -12.62 -23.24
C GLY A 66 14.67 -12.78 -22.81
N VAL A 67 14.23 -12.11 -21.76
CA VAL A 67 12.81 -12.07 -21.37
C VAL A 67 12.03 -11.29 -22.43
N THR A 68 10.93 -11.89 -22.95
CA THR A 68 10.12 -11.33 -24.05
C THR A 68 8.64 -11.20 -23.71
N ASN A 69 8.20 -11.73 -22.58
CA ASN A 69 6.83 -11.70 -22.10
C ASN A 69 6.60 -10.61 -21.06
N TYR A 70 5.35 -10.43 -20.67
CA TYR A 70 5.00 -9.56 -19.53
C TYR A 70 5.49 -10.18 -18.22
N VAL A 71 6.16 -9.38 -17.41
CA VAL A 71 6.75 -9.74 -16.13
C VAL A 71 6.52 -8.63 -15.10
N GLY A 72 6.68 -8.93 -13.81
CA GLY A 72 6.51 -7.94 -12.76
C GLY A 72 6.40 -8.56 -11.38
N PHE A 73 5.41 -8.13 -10.60
CA PHE A 73 5.20 -8.63 -9.26
C PHE A 73 3.71 -8.71 -8.90
N ALA A 74 3.43 -9.55 -7.92
CA ALA A 74 2.14 -9.67 -7.26
C ALA A 74 2.22 -9.15 -5.82
N ASN A 75 1.08 -8.68 -5.28
CA ASN A 75 0.89 -8.40 -3.85
C ASN A 75 -0.36 -9.12 -3.37
N THR A 76 -0.22 -9.94 -2.34
CA THR A 76 -1.30 -10.80 -1.80
C THR A 76 -2.17 -10.10 -0.77
N GLY A 77 -1.92 -8.81 -0.49
CA GLY A 77 -2.63 -8.09 0.58
C GLY A 77 -2.42 -8.74 1.95
N TYR A 78 -3.41 -8.61 2.81
CA TYR A 78 -3.44 -9.16 4.17
C TYR A 78 -4.12 -10.55 4.20
N ASN A 79 -3.46 -11.59 3.65
CA ASN A 79 -4.01 -12.92 3.40
C ASN A 79 -5.11 -12.97 2.33
N GLY A 80 -4.90 -12.24 1.26
CA GLY A 80 -5.83 -12.07 0.16
C GLY A 80 -6.51 -10.70 0.17
N ILE A 81 -6.97 -10.29 -1.01
CA ILE A 81 -7.63 -9.00 -1.22
C ILE A 81 -9.12 -9.26 -1.48
N PRO A 82 -10.04 -8.78 -0.64
CA PRO A 82 -11.46 -8.79 -0.96
C PRO A 82 -11.73 -7.83 -2.13
N VAL A 83 -12.43 -8.28 -3.16
CA VAL A 83 -12.75 -7.47 -4.34
C VAL A 83 -14.24 -7.18 -4.38
N THR A 84 -14.59 -5.91 -4.27
CA THR A 84 -15.96 -5.40 -4.48
C THR A 84 -16.12 -4.91 -5.91
N GLY A 85 -17.31 -5.00 -6.49
CA GLY A 85 -17.62 -4.44 -7.81
C GLY A 85 -17.71 -2.92 -7.73
N ALA A 86 -16.57 -2.24 -7.86
CA ALA A 86 -16.45 -0.80 -7.66
C ALA A 86 -15.30 -0.20 -8.49
N THR A 87 -15.16 1.11 -8.45
CA THR A 87 -13.99 1.81 -9.01
C THR A 87 -12.88 1.91 -7.96
N TYR A 88 -11.72 1.32 -8.25
CA TYR A 88 -10.55 1.37 -7.39
C TYR A 88 -9.60 2.49 -7.82
N ASN A 89 -8.97 3.15 -6.85
CA ASN A 89 -7.88 4.09 -7.06
C ASN A 89 -6.56 3.35 -6.87
N CYS A 90 -5.64 3.49 -7.82
CA CYS A 90 -4.31 2.89 -7.75
C CYS A 90 -3.25 3.96 -7.98
N SER A 91 -2.19 3.93 -7.18
CA SER A 91 -0.99 4.73 -7.40
C SER A 91 0.27 3.95 -7.09
N PHE A 92 1.37 4.33 -7.74
CA PHE A 92 2.70 3.78 -7.45
C PHE A 92 3.77 4.75 -7.91
N TRP A 93 4.92 4.71 -7.26
CA TRP A 93 6.11 5.40 -7.68
C TRP A 93 7.02 4.44 -8.45
N MET A 94 7.56 4.89 -9.56
CA MET A 94 8.40 4.07 -10.45
C MET A 94 9.64 4.85 -10.87
N MET A 95 10.79 4.14 -10.91
CA MET A 95 12.06 4.62 -11.46
C MET A 95 12.69 3.53 -12.32
N GLY A 96 13.37 3.94 -13.36
CA GLY A 96 14.01 3.10 -14.38
C GLY A 96 13.60 3.53 -15.77
N ASN A 97 14.41 3.23 -16.77
CA ASN A 97 14.14 3.61 -18.15
C ASN A 97 13.06 2.70 -18.73
N TYR A 98 11.82 3.19 -18.78
CA TYR A 98 10.70 2.47 -19.36
C TYR A 98 9.73 3.41 -20.06
N SER A 99 9.27 3.01 -21.23
CA SER A 99 8.19 3.67 -21.97
C SER A 99 7.29 2.61 -22.58
N GLY A 100 6.08 2.48 -22.03
CA GLY A 100 5.16 1.43 -22.46
C GLY A 100 3.94 1.30 -21.57
N THR A 101 3.31 0.14 -21.65
CA THR A 101 2.12 -0.18 -20.86
C THR A 101 2.51 -0.92 -19.59
N ILE A 102 1.97 -0.47 -18.47
CA ILE A 102 1.86 -1.23 -17.24
C ILE A 102 0.46 -1.86 -17.25
N ASN A 103 0.40 -3.17 -17.05
CA ASN A 103 -0.86 -3.88 -16.88
C ASN A 103 -1.10 -4.12 -15.37
N LEU A 104 -2.29 -3.76 -14.91
CA LEU A 104 -2.75 -3.87 -13.53
C LEU A 104 -3.92 -4.84 -13.47
N GLN A 105 -3.81 -5.90 -12.69
CA GLN A 105 -4.86 -6.92 -12.58
C GLN A 105 -5.19 -7.23 -11.13
N LEU A 106 -6.46 -7.56 -10.87
CA LEU A 106 -6.90 -8.28 -9.67
C LEU A 106 -7.26 -9.70 -10.08
N VAL A 107 -6.59 -10.67 -9.47
CA VAL A 107 -6.63 -12.08 -9.90
C VAL A 107 -6.94 -12.97 -8.71
N GLY A 108 -7.79 -13.96 -8.91
CA GLY A 108 -8.00 -15.00 -7.89
C GLY A 108 -6.78 -15.91 -7.81
N SER A 109 -6.11 -15.94 -6.65
CA SER A 109 -4.83 -16.65 -6.47
C SER A 109 -4.88 -18.14 -6.76
N HIS A 110 -6.03 -18.78 -6.53
CA HIS A 110 -6.23 -20.20 -6.80
C HIS A 110 -6.95 -20.48 -8.13
N SER A 111 -7.81 -19.55 -8.56
CA SER A 111 -8.66 -19.77 -9.75
C SER A 111 -8.05 -19.22 -11.03
N GLY A 112 -7.12 -18.26 -10.92
CA GLY A 112 -6.63 -17.49 -12.04
C GLY A 112 -7.68 -16.57 -12.69
N SER A 113 -8.88 -16.46 -12.08
CA SER A 113 -9.95 -15.59 -12.59
C SER A 113 -9.56 -14.14 -12.48
N VAL A 114 -9.76 -13.36 -13.54
CA VAL A 114 -9.43 -11.93 -13.58
C VAL A 114 -10.67 -11.12 -13.23
N TYR A 115 -10.59 -10.31 -12.19
CA TYR A 115 -11.67 -9.45 -11.71
C TYR A 115 -11.46 -7.97 -12.06
N ALA A 116 -10.25 -7.61 -12.45
CA ALA A 116 -9.93 -6.35 -13.10
C ALA A 116 -8.74 -6.56 -14.02
N ASP A 117 -8.74 -5.87 -15.16
CA ASP A 117 -7.64 -5.81 -16.13
C ASP A 117 -7.58 -4.38 -16.69
N HIS A 118 -6.51 -3.66 -16.35
CA HIS A 118 -6.37 -2.26 -16.73
C HIS A 118 -4.97 -1.95 -17.24
N ASN A 119 -4.91 -1.27 -18.36
CA ASN A 119 -3.67 -0.85 -19.00
C ASN A 119 -3.42 0.64 -18.78
N LEU A 120 -2.26 0.97 -18.24
CA LEU A 120 -1.79 2.33 -18.02
C LEU A 120 -0.53 2.59 -18.85
N THR A 121 -0.55 3.57 -19.73
CA THR A 121 0.66 4.01 -20.45
C THR A 121 1.52 4.89 -19.55
N VAL A 122 2.78 4.52 -19.38
CA VAL A 122 3.73 5.23 -18.54
C VAL A 122 5.02 5.57 -19.29
N LYS A 123 5.70 6.59 -18.79
CA LYS A 123 7.08 6.91 -19.18
C LYS A 123 7.86 7.29 -17.93
N SER A 124 8.91 6.53 -17.62
CA SER A 124 9.80 6.77 -16.49
C SER A 124 11.26 6.85 -16.94
N THR A 125 12.11 7.34 -16.05
CA THR A 125 13.56 7.46 -16.25
C THR A 125 14.30 6.86 -15.07
N ASP A 126 15.59 6.62 -15.22
CA ASP A 126 16.49 6.11 -14.18
C ASP A 126 17.00 7.18 -13.20
N SER A 127 16.64 8.45 -13.42
CA SER A 127 17.18 9.58 -12.65
C SER A 127 16.35 9.92 -11.40
N LYS A 128 15.05 9.60 -11.40
CA LYS A 128 14.14 9.92 -10.28
C LYS A 128 12.88 9.06 -10.31
N PHE A 129 12.30 8.87 -9.15
CA PHE A 129 10.96 8.31 -9.05
C PHE A 129 9.91 9.27 -9.61
N THR A 130 8.94 8.72 -10.30
CA THR A 130 7.76 9.42 -10.83
C THR A 130 6.52 8.73 -10.32
N GLU A 131 5.56 9.49 -9.81
CA GLU A 131 4.26 8.97 -9.39
C GLU A 131 3.34 8.78 -10.59
N PHE A 132 2.67 7.61 -10.63
CA PHE A 132 1.61 7.29 -11.58
C PHE A 132 0.33 7.00 -10.82
N LYS A 133 -0.78 7.59 -11.28
CA LYS A 133 -2.11 7.40 -10.69
C LYS A 133 -3.09 6.96 -11.78
N THR A 134 -3.98 6.06 -11.42
CA THR A 134 -5.05 5.62 -12.31
C THR A 134 -6.27 5.13 -11.52
N ARG A 135 -7.38 4.95 -12.25
CA ARG A 135 -8.62 4.36 -11.73
C ARG A 135 -9.09 3.27 -12.66
N PHE A 136 -9.63 2.20 -12.08
CA PHE A 136 -10.20 1.10 -12.88
C PHE A 136 -11.37 0.44 -12.16
N ASN A 137 -12.26 -0.15 -12.93
CA ASN A 137 -13.41 -0.87 -12.40
C ASN A 137 -13.07 -2.33 -12.16
N THR A 138 -13.65 -2.88 -11.11
CA THR A 138 -13.52 -4.28 -10.73
C THR A 138 -14.84 -5.00 -10.86
N THR A 139 -14.78 -6.32 -11.06
CA THR A 139 -15.95 -7.21 -10.96
C THR A 139 -15.96 -7.84 -9.58
N TYR A 140 -17.13 -7.87 -8.93
CA TYR A 140 -17.29 -8.47 -7.61
C TYR A 140 -16.93 -9.96 -7.60
N THR A 141 -16.26 -10.39 -6.55
CA THR A 141 -16.11 -11.80 -6.21
C THR A 141 -16.37 -12.03 -4.71
N PRO A 142 -17.10 -13.09 -4.33
CA PRO A 142 -17.30 -13.43 -2.93
C PRO A 142 -16.04 -14.02 -2.27
N LYS A 143 -15.01 -14.35 -3.06
CA LYS A 143 -13.76 -14.90 -2.55
C LYS A 143 -12.82 -13.77 -2.13
N GLY A 144 -12.19 -13.92 -0.98
CA GLY A 144 -11.23 -12.96 -0.44
C GLY A 144 -9.77 -13.33 -0.72
N ASP A 145 -9.50 -14.41 -1.43
CA ASP A 145 -8.18 -14.96 -1.72
C ASP A 145 -7.58 -14.41 -3.04
N ASN A 146 -7.79 -13.12 -3.31
CA ASN A 146 -7.28 -12.51 -4.52
C ASN A 146 -5.96 -11.79 -4.28
N GLU A 147 -5.22 -11.57 -5.34
CA GLU A 147 -3.96 -10.84 -5.35
C GLU A 147 -3.96 -9.77 -6.44
N TRP A 148 -3.18 -8.73 -6.25
CA TRP A 148 -2.99 -7.67 -7.20
C TRP A 148 -1.66 -7.87 -7.93
N HIS A 149 -1.70 -7.79 -9.27
CA HIS A 149 -0.55 -7.91 -10.14
C HIS A 149 -0.25 -6.58 -10.82
N LEU A 150 1.03 -6.22 -10.86
CA LEU A 150 1.56 -5.18 -11.74
C LEU A 150 2.58 -5.83 -12.66
N THR A 151 2.31 -5.78 -13.96
CA THR A 151 3.23 -6.34 -14.96
C THR A 151 3.52 -5.34 -16.07
N PHE A 152 4.64 -5.53 -16.75
CA PHE A 152 5.12 -4.71 -17.86
C PHE A 152 5.81 -5.57 -18.92
N ASP A 153 5.98 -5.03 -20.10
CA ASP A 153 6.67 -5.69 -21.22
C ASP A 153 8.17 -5.88 -20.88
N GLY A 154 8.53 -7.12 -20.54
CA GLY A 154 9.89 -7.49 -20.13
C GLY A 154 10.91 -7.28 -21.24
N SER A 155 10.50 -7.38 -22.52
CA SER A 155 11.41 -7.18 -23.65
C SER A 155 12.02 -5.77 -23.70
N LYS A 156 11.37 -4.79 -23.10
CA LYS A 156 11.83 -3.41 -23.02
C LYS A 156 12.82 -3.14 -21.90
N VAL A 157 13.00 -4.12 -21.01
CA VAL A 157 13.82 -3.99 -19.78
C VAL A 157 14.79 -5.16 -19.64
N ALA A 158 14.82 -6.09 -20.60
CA ALA A 158 15.71 -7.26 -20.55
C ALA A 158 17.18 -6.84 -20.30
N GLY A 159 17.84 -7.51 -19.36
CA GLY A 159 19.17 -7.17 -18.90
C GLY A 159 19.26 -5.93 -18.00
N SER A 160 18.12 -5.41 -17.48
CA SER A 160 18.06 -4.22 -16.66
C SER A 160 17.06 -4.37 -15.51
N SER A 161 16.73 -3.29 -14.83
CA SER A 161 15.78 -3.32 -13.71
C SER A 161 14.88 -2.09 -13.65
N LEU A 162 13.74 -2.26 -13.00
CA LEU A 162 12.82 -1.18 -12.60
C LEU A 162 12.64 -1.20 -11.09
N ASN A 163 12.50 -0.02 -10.50
CA ASN A 163 12.19 0.12 -9.08
C ASN A 163 10.78 0.67 -8.90
N PHE A 164 10.03 0.08 -7.96
CA PHE A 164 8.70 0.50 -7.58
C PHE A 164 8.65 0.79 -6.08
N GLY A 165 7.77 1.70 -5.66
CA GLY A 165 7.58 1.97 -4.25
C GLY A 165 6.32 2.75 -3.96
N LEU A 166 5.95 2.82 -2.69
CA LEU A 166 4.71 3.41 -2.19
C LEU A 166 3.53 3.04 -3.09
N ILE A 167 3.30 1.73 -3.19
CA ILE A 167 2.30 1.13 -4.08
C ILE A 167 0.98 1.09 -3.33
N GLN A 168 -0.06 1.73 -3.87
CA GLN A 168 -1.33 1.90 -3.19
C GLN A 168 -2.49 1.39 -4.06
N LEU A 169 -3.45 0.74 -3.42
CA LEU A 169 -4.69 0.30 -4.04
C LEU A 169 -5.84 0.50 -3.03
N PHE A 170 -6.77 1.37 -3.39
CA PHE A 170 -7.92 1.70 -2.56
C PHE A 170 -9.23 1.34 -3.27
N PRO A 171 -10.12 0.53 -2.67
CA PRO A 171 -11.53 0.52 -3.02
C PRO A 171 -12.16 1.89 -2.68
N PRO A 172 -13.44 2.11 -2.96
CA PRO A 172 -14.13 3.29 -2.43
C PRO A 172 -13.93 3.42 -0.92
N THR A 173 -13.61 4.61 -0.47
CA THR A 173 -13.34 4.93 0.93
C THR A 173 -14.55 5.67 1.54
N PHE A 174 -14.66 5.61 2.85
CA PHE A 174 -15.70 6.33 3.59
C PHE A 174 -15.68 7.83 3.23
N LYS A 175 -16.88 8.38 2.90
CA LYS A 175 -17.07 9.75 2.40
C LYS A 175 -16.20 10.11 1.18
N GLY A 176 -15.60 9.14 0.50
CA GLY A 176 -14.76 9.36 -0.68
C GLY A 176 -13.42 10.05 -0.40
N ARG A 177 -12.94 10.06 0.84
CA ARG A 177 -11.67 10.68 1.23
C ARG A 177 -10.50 9.99 0.53
N GLU A 178 -9.60 10.77 -0.06
CA GLU A 178 -8.29 10.27 -0.52
C GLU A 178 -7.49 9.76 0.69
N ASN A 179 -6.76 8.65 0.54
CA ASN A 179 -6.07 7.99 1.65
C ASN A 179 -7.00 7.67 2.85
N GLY A 180 -8.27 7.39 2.56
CA GLY A 180 -9.35 7.33 3.53
C GLY A 180 -9.51 5.98 4.22
N LEU A 181 -10.57 5.92 5.02
CA LEU A 181 -10.93 4.75 5.80
C LEU A 181 -11.68 3.72 4.95
N ARG A 182 -11.64 2.48 5.37
CA ARG A 182 -12.50 1.41 4.86
C ARG A 182 -13.96 1.78 5.05
N ASP A 183 -14.70 1.78 3.96
CA ASP A 183 -16.09 2.21 3.95
C ASP A 183 -16.98 1.33 4.85
N ASP A 184 -16.79 0.01 4.83
CA ASP A 184 -17.58 -0.95 5.61
C ASP A 184 -17.44 -0.73 7.12
N ILE A 185 -16.21 -0.59 7.62
CA ILE A 185 -15.94 -0.40 9.06
C ILE A 185 -16.33 1.03 9.48
N ALA A 186 -15.97 2.03 8.70
CA ALA A 186 -16.24 3.42 9.02
C ALA A 186 -17.74 3.74 9.02
N THR A 187 -18.51 3.17 8.08
CA THR A 187 -19.98 3.29 8.07
C THR A 187 -20.58 2.67 9.33
N PHE A 188 -20.12 1.49 9.73
CA PHE A 188 -20.59 0.86 10.98
C PHE A 188 -20.28 1.71 12.22
N LEU A 189 -19.09 2.31 12.28
CA LEU A 189 -18.70 3.21 13.37
C LEU A 189 -19.54 4.50 13.38
N ASP A 190 -19.85 5.06 12.22
CA ASP A 190 -20.71 6.25 12.08
C ASP A 190 -22.14 5.96 12.60
N GLU A 191 -22.69 4.77 12.32
CA GLU A 191 -23.99 4.33 12.84
C GLU A 191 -24.03 4.25 14.37
N VAL A 192 -22.90 3.96 15.02
CA VAL A 192 -22.78 3.97 16.50
C VAL A 192 -22.87 5.40 17.07
N ASN A 193 -22.66 6.42 16.23
CA ASN A 193 -22.69 7.84 16.59
C ASN A 193 -21.77 8.18 17.78
N PRO A 194 -20.46 7.93 17.68
CA PRO A 194 -19.52 8.17 18.77
C PRO A 194 -19.37 9.66 19.06
N ALA A 195 -19.28 10.02 20.34
CA ALA A 195 -19.16 11.43 20.75
C ALA A 195 -17.74 11.99 20.57
N PHE A 196 -16.72 11.14 20.61
CA PHE A 196 -15.32 11.56 20.50
C PHE A 196 -14.42 10.43 20.01
N LEU A 197 -13.26 10.79 19.48
CA LEU A 197 -12.14 9.88 19.18
C LEU A 197 -10.90 10.30 19.95
N ARG A 198 -10.38 9.40 20.79
CA ARG A 198 -9.11 9.59 21.49
C ARG A 198 -7.98 8.93 20.70
N PHE A 199 -6.99 9.71 20.27
CA PHE A 199 -5.85 9.24 19.49
C PHE A 199 -4.59 10.10 19.73
N PRO A 200 -3.38 9.58 19.34
CA PRO A 200 -3.05 8.20 19.04
C PRO A 200 -3.02 7.32 20.29
N GLY A 201 -2.91 7.90 21.46
CA GLY A 201 -3.07 7.35 22.80
C GLY A 201 -2.16 6.19 23.20
N GLY A 202 -1.99 6.03 24.52
CA GLY A 202 -1.31 4.90 25.14
C GLY A 202 0.13 4.69 24.67
N ASN A 203 0.54 3.45 24.60
CA ASN A 203 1.90 3.04 24.20
C ASN A 203 2.29 3.57 22.82
N ASN A 204 1.32 3.75 21.93
CA ASN A 204 1.59 4.25 20.58
C ASN A 204 2.16 5.69 20.57
N ILE A 205 1.83 6.52 21.58
CA ILE A 205 2.47 7.84 21.77
C ILE A 205 3.90 7.68 22.27
N GLU A 206 4.10 6.80 23.24
CA GLU A 206 5.37 6.66 23.96
C GLU A 206 6.45 6.06 23.05
N GLY A 207 6.09 5.03 22.26
CA GLY A 207 7.02 4.22 21.50
C GLY A 207 7.93 3.38 22.41
N LEU A 208 8.65 2.42 21.82
CA LEU A 208 9.64 1.62 22.53
C LEU A 208 10.84 2.44 23.03
N GLN A 209 11.10 3.55 22.39
CA GLN A 209 12.19 4.47 22.67
C GLN A 209 11.86 5.88 22.15
N VAL A 210 12.61 6.88 22.59
CA VAL A 210 12.35 8.29 22.25
C VAL A 210 12.22 8.54 20.74
N ASP A 211 13.00 7.84 19.92
CA ASP A 211 12.99 8.03 18.47
C ASP A 211 11.77 7.40 17.79
N SER A 212 11.20 6.35 18.37
CA SER A 212 10.01 5.66 17.86
C SER A 212 8.68 6.19 18.40
N ARG A 213 8.73 7.22 19.28
CA ARG A 213 7.50 7.88 19.74
C ARG A 213 6.73 8.53 18.60
N TRP A 214 5.42 8.64 18.74
CA TRP A 214 4.58 9.37 17.79
C TRP A 214 4.95 10.87 17.78
N LYS A 215 5.13 11.42 16.57
CA LYS A 215 5.45 12.83 16.33
C LYS A 215 4.46 13.35 15.28
N TRP A 216 3.49 14.15 15.69
CA TRP A 216 2.42 14.62 14.83
C TRP A 216 2.92 15.25 13.52
N ASN A 217 4.00 16.02 13.59
CA ASN A 217 4.58 16.71 12.45
C ASN A 217 5.23 15.79 11.39
N THR A 218 5.46 14.52 11.70
CA THR A 218 5.95 13.53 10.74
C THR A 218 4.81 12.70 10.12
N THR A 219 3.58 12.93 10.57
CA THR A 219 2.39 12.19 10.13
C THR A 219 1.42 13.03 9.27
N ILE A 220 1.77 14.29 8.97
CA ILE A 220 1.00 15.21 8.12
C ILE A 220 1.66 15.36 6.74
N GLY A 221 0.93 15.96 5.78
CA GLY A 221 1.41 16.16 4.41
C GLY A 221 1.35 14.88 3.56
N PRO A 222 2.01 14.86 2.40
CA PRO A 222 1.98 13.74 1.46
C PRO A 222 2.52 12.44 2.08
N VAL A 223 1.85 11.30 1.84
CA VAL A 223 2.26 9.99 2.40
C VAL A 223 3.70 9.62 2.02
N VAL A 224 4.17 10.03 0.85
CA VAL A 224 5.55 9.80 0.40
C VAL A 224 6.61 10.53 1.26
N GLU A 225 6.21 11.50 2.05
CA GLU A 225 7.06 12.26 2.97
C GLU A 225 6.95 11.80 4.42
N ARG A 226 6.14 10.77 4.70
CA ARG A 226 5.92 10.21 6.04
C ARG A 226 6.85 9.02 6.29
N PRO A 227 7.82 9.12 7.20
CA PRO A 227 8.82 8.06 7.40
C PRO A 227 8.23 6.81 8.07
N GLY A 228 7.11 6.94 8.78
CA GLY A 228 6.66 5.89 9.67
C GLY A 228 7.60 5.71 10.87
N ARG A 229 7.40 4.65 11.62
CA ARG A 229 8.19 4.32 12.82
C ARG A 229 7.97 2.87 13.25
N GLU A 230 8.86 2.35 14.07
CA GLU A 230 8.64 1.07 14.75
C GLU A 230 7.52 1.22 15.80
N SER A 231 6.63 0.24 15.83
CA SER A 231 5.55 0.14 16.81
C SER A 231 6.01 -0.61 18.07
N ASP A 232 5.31 -0.39 19.18
CA ASP A 232 5.47 -1.13 20.44
C ASP A 232 5.21 -2.64 20.31
N TRP A 233 4.54 -3.05 19.23
CA TRP A 233 4.19 -4.45 18.95
C TRP A 233 5.08 -5.09 17.89
N PHE A 234 6.27 -4.53 17.62
CA PHE A 234 7.27 -5.08 16.72
C PHE A 234 6.82 -5.23 15.27
N TYR A 235 5.97 -4.31 14.79
CA TYR A 235 5.64 -4.14 13.39
C TYR A 235 5.68 -2.65 13.01
N PRO A 236 5.96 -2.29 11.77
CA PRO A 236 6.06 -0.88 11.39
C PRO A 236 4.68 -0.20 11.40
N ASN A 237 4.64 1.01 11.95
CA ASN A 237 3.59 1.99 11.69
C ASN A 237 4.02 2.81 10.48
N THR A 238 3.23 2.84 9.45
CA THR A 238 3.53 3.64 8.25
C THR A 238 3.16 5.10 8.43
N ASP A 239 2.32 5.40 9.43
CA ASP A 239 1.67 6.68 9.68
C ASP A 239 0.90 7.19 8.43
N ALA A 240 0.43 6.27 7.60
CA ALA A 240 -0.44 6.59 6.46
C ALA A 240 -1.78 7.15 6.94
N LEU A 241 -2.34 6.64 8.06
CA LEU A 241 -3.32 7.36 8.86
C LEU A 241 -2.57 8.28 9.81
N GLY A 242 -2.37 9.53 9.40
CA GLY A 242 -1.72 10.55 10.19
C GLY A 242 -2.71 11.50 10.88
N LEU A 243 -2.20 12.59 11.43
CA LEU A 243 -3.02 13.57 12.15
C LEU A 243 -4.16 14.12 11.31
N ASP A 244 -3.87 14.46 10.04
CA ASP A 244 -4.87 15.03 9.14
C ASP A 244 -6.03 14.05 8.91
N GLU A 245 -5.73 12.77 8.65
CA GLU A 245 -6.74 11.73 8.42
C GLU A 245 -7.58 11.46 9.67
N TYR A 246 -6.99 11.49 10.87
CA TYR A 246 -7.73 11.38 12.12
C TYR A 246 -8.67 12.56 12.37
N LEU A 247 -8.24 13.77 12.03
CA LEU A 247 -9.09 14.97 12.16
C LEU A 247 -10.23 14.94 11.13
N TRP A 248 -9.97 14.53 9.89
CA TRP A 248 -11.04 14.32 8.89
C TRP A 248 -12.02 13.24 9.31
N TRP A 249 -11.54 12.16 9.94
CA TRP A 249 -12.42 11.15 10.49
C TRP A 249 -13.34 11.72 11.58
N CYS A 250 -12.80 12.55 12.48
CA CYS A 250 -13.61 13.23 13.47
C CYS A 250 -14.65 14.16 12.84
N GLU A 251 -14.28 14.92 11.82
CA GLU A 251 -15.18 15.80 11.07
C GLU A 251 -16.30 14.98 10.38
N ASP A 252 -15.94 13.91 9.70
CA ASP A 252 -16.88 13.10 8.92
C ASP A 252 -17.93 12.38 9.77
N MET A 253 -17.60 12.03 11.02
CA MET A 253 -18.50 11.38 11.99
C MET A 253 -19.03 12.34 13.07
N ASN A 254 -18.75 13.65 12.96
CA ASN A 254 -19.13 14.64 13.96
C ASN A 254 -18.64 14.32 15.39
N MET A 255 -17.43 13.79 15.50
CA MET A 255 -16.77 13.46 16.77
C MET A 255 -15.90 14.60 17.28
N ALA A 256 -15.79 14.75 18.60
CA ALA A 256 -14.76 15.61 19.18
C ALA A 256 -13.38 14.92 19.13
N PRO A 257 -12.31 15.53 18.57
CA PRO A 257 -10.97 14.99 18.64
C PRO A 257 -10.39 15.18 20.05
N LEU A 258 -9.88 14.11 20.64
CA LEU A 258 -9.17 14.11 21.91
C LEU A 258 -7.74 13.62 21.69
N LEU A 259 -6.80 14.56 21.63
CA LEU A 259 -5.37 14.22 21.55
C LEU A 259 -4.85 13.81 22.94
N ALA A 260 -4.18 12.66 23.00
CA ALA A 260 -3.63 12.11 24.25
C ALA A 260 -2.29 11.43 24.03
#